data_c22c046c9cb950f8a741dcbda02d853f
#
_entry.id   c22c046c9cb950f8a741dcbda02d853f
#
_cell.length_a   1.000
_cell.length_b   1.000
_cell.length_c   1.000
_cell.angle_alpha   90.00
_cell.angle_beta   90.00
_cell.angle_gamma   90.00
#
_symmetry.space_group_name_H-M   'P 1'
#
loop_
_entity.id
_entity.type
_entity.pdbx_description
1 polymer ?
#
loop_
_entity_poly.entity_id
_entity_poly.type
_entity_poly.pdbx_seq_one_letter_code
_entity_poly.pdbx_strand_id
1 'polypeptide(L)'
;GPSMRIDDGRAFCTFAVQALRGEPLTVHGDGSQTRSLCYVDDLIEGIWRLLGSELVGPVNLGNPEEVTILELARTVARAAGVEPRIELGPRPVDDPEVRRPDITRAETELGWKPAVSLEEGVQRTVPWFRRALEAHQA
;
A
#
# COMPACT_ATOMS: atom_id res chain seq x y z
N GLY A 1 -4.75 -3.87 0.46
CA GLY A 1 -6.03 -4.27 1.05
C GLY A 1 -6.01 -5.73 1.51
N PRO A 2 -7.06 -6.20 2.21
CA PRO A 2 -7.21 -7.62 2.52
C PRO A 2 -7.14 -8.52 1.29
N SER A 3 -6.86 -9.80 1.49
CA SER A 3 -6.70 -10.82 0.45
C SER A 3 -5.42 -10.70 -0.40
N MET A 4 -4.48 -9.86 0.00
CA MET A 4 -3.14 -9.86 -0.58
C MET A 4 -2.37 -11.12 -0.14
N ARG A 5 -1.46 -11.60 -0.96
CA ARG A 5 -0.65 -12.77 -0.61
C ARG A 5 0.42 -12.40 0.42
N ILE A 6 0.63 -13.28 1.39
CA ILE A 6 1.66 -13.07 2.43
C ILE A 6 3.09 -13.16 1.88
N ASP A 7 3.26 -13.81 0.75
CA ASP A 7 4.55 -13.98 0.06
C ASP A 7 4.75 -12.98 -1.09
N ASP A 8 3.86 -11.98 -1.22
CA ASP A 8 4.03 -10.91 -2.20
C ASP A 8 5.23 -10.04 -1.82
N GLY A 9 6.15 -9.84 -2.75
CA GLY A 9 7.39 -9.09 -2.51
C GLY A 9 7.24 -7.58 -2.42
N ARG A 10 6.02 -7.04 -2.45
CA ARG A 10 5.79 -5.60 -2.33
C ARG A 10 6.07 -5.11 -0.92
N ALA A 11 6.52 -3.86 -0.82
CA ALA A 11 6.95 -3.26 0.44
C ALA A 11 5.91 -3.42 1.57
N PHE A 12 4.65 -3.11 1.30
CA PHE A 12 3.58 -3.24 2.31
C PHE A 12 3.46 -4.67 2.85
N CYS A 13 3.43 -5.66 1.96
CA CYS A 13 3.27 -7.08 2.35
C CYS A 13 4.47 -7.54 3.17
N THR A 14 5.67 -7.19 2.74
CA THR A 14 6.91 -7.50 3.46
C THR A 14 6.89 -6.90 4.86
N PHE A 15 6.55 -5.62 4.99
CA PHE A 15 6.49 -4.95 6.29
C PHE A 15 5.43 -5.56 7.21
N ALA A 16 4.24 -5.88 6.67
CA ALA A 16 3.18 -6.51 7.47
C ALA A 16 3.63 -7.85 8.05
N VAL A 17 4.23 -8.70 7.23
CA VAL A 17 4.72 -10.01 7.66
C VAL A 17 5.85 -9.87 8.68
N GLN A 18 6.83 -9.00 8.41
CA GLN A 18 7.95 -8.76 9.33
C GLN A 18 7.46 -8.23 10.69
N ALA A 19 6.59 -7.22 10.68
CA ALA A 19 6.05 -6.65 11.90
C ALA A 19 5.28 -7.68 12.74
N LEU A 20 4.43 -8.48 12.10
CA LEU A 20 3.62 -9.50 12.78
C LEU A 20 4.45 -10.67 13.30
N ARG A 21 5.62 -10.92 12.73
CA ARG A 21 6.56 -11.93 13.20
C ARG A 21 7.55 -11.38 14.25
N GLY A 22 7.48 -10.11 14.58
CA GLY A 22 8.43 -9.49 15.51
C GLY A 22 9.83 -9.29 14.94
N GLU A 23 9.97 -9.33 13.62
CA GLU A 23 11.23 -9.13 12.92
C GLU A 23 11.49 -7.65 12.65
N PRO A 24 12.76 -7.22 12.43
CA PRO A 24 13.03 -5.88 11.93
C PRO A 24 12.40 -5.68 10.55
N LEU A 25 11.96 -4.43 10.27
CA LEU A 25 11.42 -4.06 8.97
C LEU A 25 12.59 -3.64 8.07
N THR A 26 12.77 -4.35 6.95
CA THR A 26 13.86 -4.13 6.02
C THR A 26 13.50 -3.01 5.05
N VAL A 27 14.21 -1.89 5.14
CA VAL A 27 14.03 -0.72 4.26
C VAL A 27 15.21 -0.64 3.31
N HIS A 28 14.94 -0.57 2.02
CA HIS A 28 15.99 -0.44 1.01
C HIS A 28 16.46 1.02 0.86
N GLY A 29 17.77 1.22 0.87
CA GLY A 29 18.37 2.55 0.87
C GLY A 29 18.12 3.28 2.20
N ASP A 30 17.87 4.58 2.15
CA ASP A 30 17.53 5.39 3.32
C ASP A 30 16.02 5.49 3.60
N GLY A 31 15.21 4.88 2.73
CA GLY A 31 13.76 4.89 2.85
C GLY A 31 13.08 6.20 2.40
N SER A 32 13.83 7.10 1.73
CA SER A 32 13.29 8.38 1.26
C SER A 32 12.48 8.27 -0.03
N GLN A 33 12.59 7.18 -0.77
CA GLN A 33 11.77 6.94 -1.95
C GLN A 33 10.29 6.89 -1.56
N THR A 34 9.42 7.38 -2.46
CA THR A 34 8.00 7.47 -2.19
C THR A 34 7.20 6.46 -2.98
N ARG A 35 6.05 6.12 -2.43
CA ARG A 35 5.04 5.30 -3.09
C ARG A 35 3.66 5.88 -2.82
N SER A 36 2.74 5.58 -3.70
CA SER A 36 1.34 5.96 -3.57
C SER A 36 0.51 4.69 -3.43
N LEU A 37 -0.17 4.55 -2.30
CA LEU A 37 -0.98 3.36 -2.02
C LEU A 37 -2.45 3.74 -2.02
N CYS A 38 -3.25 2.93 -2.71
CA CYS A 38 -4.69 3.08 -2.78
C CYS A 38 -5.36 1.88 -2.12
N TYR A 39 -6.32 2.13 -1.24
CA TYR A 39 -7.08 1.05 -0.61
C TYR A 39 -7.95 0.35 -1.66
N VAL A 40 -8.08 -0.97 -1.53
CA VAL A 40 -8.72 -1.80 -2.57
C VAL A 40 -10.18 -1.41 -2.83
N ASP A 41 -10.94 -1.04 -1.81
CA ASP A 41 -12.34 -0.65 -1.97
C ASP A 41 -12.48 0.64 -2.79
N ASP A 42 -11.57 1.59 -2.60
CA ASP A 42 -11.53 2.80 -3.43
C ASP A 42 -11.23 2.48 -4.89
N LEU A 43 -10.28 1.58 -5.12
CA LEU A 43 -9.93 1.14 -6.47
C LEU A 43 -11.10 0.45 -7.16
N ILE A 44 -11.79 -0.44 -6.46
CA ILE A 44 -12.96 -1.15 -6.99
C ILE A 44 -14.09 -0.17 -7.32
N GLU A 45 -14.36 0.81 -6.48
CA GLU A 45 -15.34 1.86 -6.77
C GLU A 45 -14.97 2.64 -8.02
N GLY A 46 -13.69 2.98 -8.20
CA GLY A 46 -13.21 3.63 -9.42
C GLY A 46 -13.42 2.79 -10.67
N ILE A 47 -13.09 1.50 -10.60
CA ILE A 47 -13.31 0.55 -11.70
C ILE A 47 -14.81 0.43 -12.02
N TRP A 48 -15.66 0.35 -11.01
CA TRP A 48 -17.10 0.27 -11.17
C TRP A 48 -17.66 1.49 -11.89
N ARG A 49 -17.26 2.70 -11.50
CA ARG A 49 -17.64 3.93 -12.18
C ARG A 49 -17.16 3.98 -13.63
N LEU A 50 -15.93 3.53 -13.88
CA LEU A 50 -15.36 3.46 -15.21
C LEU A 50 -16.17 2.53 -16.13
N LEU A 51 -16.53 1.34 -15.63
CA LEU A 51 -17.35 0.37 -16.38
C LEU A 51 -18.74 0.91 -16.71
N GLY A 52 -19.33 1.74 -15.85
CA GLY A 52 -20.61 2.38 -16.08
C GLY A 52 -20.55 3.66 -16.91
N SER A 53 -19.36 4.06 -17.36
CA SER A 53 -19.14 5.28 -18.14
C SER A 53 -19.01 5.00 -19.63
N GLU A 54 -19.08 6.07 -20.44
CA GLU A 54 -18.83 6.03 -21.88
C GLU A 54 -17.41 6.46 -22.24
N LEU A 55 -16.51 6.58 -21.25
CA LEU A 55 -15.15 7.03 -21.47
C LEU A 55 -14.35 6.04 -22.32
N VAL A 56 -13.58 6.61 -23.25
CA VAL A 56 -12.66 5.88 -24.13
C VAL A 56 -11.24 6.26 -23.77
N GLY A 57 -10.35 5.28 -23.82
CA GLY A 57 -8.93 5.45 -23.50
C GLY A 57 -8.63 5.20 -22.01
N PRO A 58 -7.36 5.27 -21.65
CA PRO A 58 -6.92 4.93 -20.29
C PRO A 58 -7.33 5.99 -19.27
N VAL A 59 -7.73 5.52 -18.09
CA VAL A 59 -8.00 6.35 -16.92
C VAL A 59 -7.19 5.83 -15.77
N ASN A 60 -6.33 6.66 -15.18
CA ASN A 60 -5.55 6.29 -14.00
C ASN A 60 -6.43 6.31 -12.76
N LEU A 61 -6.38 5.23 -12.00
CA LEU A 61 -7.01 5.10 -10.69
C LEU A 61 -5.94 4.80 -9.65
N GLY A 62 -5.86 5.60 -8.62
CA GLY A 62 -4.88 5.45 -7.57
C GLY A 62 -4.96 6.60 -6.57
N ASN A 63 -4.03 6.63 -5.63
CA ASN A 63 -3.94 7.69 -4.65
C ASN A 63 -2.79 8.63 -5.03
N PRO A 64 -3.04 9.93 -5.30
CA PRO A 64 -1.97 10.87 -5.60
C PRO A 64 -1.14 11.29 -4.38
N GLU A 65 -1.59 10.97 -3.18
CA GLU A 65 -0.84 11.23 -1.97
C GLU A 65 0.35 10.29 -1.85
N GLU A 66 1.55 10.86 -1.66
CA GLU A 66 2.78 10.10 -1.55
C GLU A 66 3.14 9.85 -0.09
N VAL A 67 3.73 8.68 0.16
CA VAL A 67 4.31 8.33 1.45
C VAL A 67 5.73 7.78 1.23
N THR A 68 6.67 8.14 2.08
CA THR A 68 8.01 7.53 2.02
C THR A 68 7.93 6.08 2.47
N ILE A 69 8.86 5.26 1.98
CA ILE A 69 8.96 3.86 2.42
C ILE A 69 9.18 3.78 3.93
N LEU A 70 9.96 4.70 4.49
CA LEU A 70 10.19 4.75 5.94
C LEU A 70 8.91 5.06 6.72
N GLU A 71 8.10 6.01 6.25
CA GLU A 71 6.79 6.33 6.86
C GLU A 71 5.84 5.15 6.76
N LEU A 72 5.83 4.46 5.61
CA LEU A 72 5.01 3.25 5.42
C LEU A 72 5.39 2.17 6.43
N ALA A 73 6.69 1.91 6.60
CA ALA A 73 7.18 0.92 7.56
C ALA A 73 6.72 1.24 8.99
N ARG A 74 6.84 2.49 9.40
CA ARG A 74 6.39 2.95 10.72
C ARG A 74 4.87 2.83 10.90
N THR A 75 4.10 3.18 9.88
CA THR A 75 2.64 3.06 9.90
C THR A 75 2.19 1.61 10.05
N VAL A 76 2.82 0.69 9.33
CA VAL A 76 2.53 -0.75 9.42
C VAL A 76 2.89 -1.28 10.81
N ALA A 77 4.04 -0.91 11.36
CA ALA A 77 4.46 -1.33 12.70
C ALA A 77 3.46 -0.89 13.76
N ARG A 78 2.98 0.37 13.71
CA ARG A 78 1.96 0.87 14.63
C ARG A 78 0.66 0.07 14.53
N ALA A 79 0.20 -0.22 13.32
CA ALA A 79 -1.01 -1.00 13.09
C ALA A 79 -0.87 -2.45 13.58
N ALA A 80 0.32 -3.00 13.53
CA ALA A 80 0.63 -4.34 14.06
C ALA A 80 0.80 -4.35 15.59
N GLY A 81 0.90 -3.17 16.22
CA GLY A 81 1.06 -3.04 17.66
C GLY A 81 2.50 -3.30 18.13
N VAL A 82 3.49 -3.08 17.27
CA VAL A 82 4.91 -3.30 17.60
C VAL A 82 5.73 -2.02 17.45
N GLU A 83 6.83 -1.94 18.19
CA GLU A 83 7.81 -0.86 18.02
C GLU A 83 8.50 -1.02 16.65
N PRO A 84 8.61 0.05 15.86
CA PRO A 84 9.26 -0.02 14.57
C PRO A 84 10.77 -0.18 14.73
N ARG A 85 11.28 -1.37 14.41
CA ARG A 85 12.72 -1.62 14.30
C ARG A 85 13.06 -1.63 12.81
N ILE A 86 13.81 -0.63 12.37
CA ILE A 86 14.16 -0.44 10.97
C ILE A 86 15.59 -0.93 10.73
N GLU A 87 15.72 -1.79 9.70
CA GLU A 87 17.02 -2.26 9.23
C GLU A 87 17.20 -1.79 7.79
N LEU A 88 18.25 -1.02 7.54
CA LEU A 88 18.55 -0.47 6.22
C LEU A 88 19.34 -1.47 5.39
N GLY A 89 18.92 -1.68 4.15
CA GLY A 89 19.59 -2.54 3.19
C GLY A 89 19.94 -1.80 1.90
N PRO A 90 20.66 -2.46 0.97
CA PRO A 90 20.98 -1.86 -0.31
C PRO A 90 19.71 -1.63 -1.15
N ARG A 91 19.66 -0.49 -1.83
CA ARG A 91 18.54 -0.17 -2.72
C ARG A 91 18.75 -0.86 -4.08
N PRO A 92 17.73 -1.56 -4.63
CA PRO A 92 17.82 -2.09 -5.98
C PRO A 92 18.05 -0.98 -7.00
N VAL A 93 18.85 -1.27 -8.03
CA VAL A 93 19.23 -0.28 -9.07
C VAL A 93 18.00 0.27 -9.80
N ASP A 94 17.00 -0.58 -10.04
CA ASP A 94 15.79 -0.23 -10.80
C ASP A 94 14.64 0.27 -9.91
N ASP A 95 14.88 0.54 -8.63
CA ASP A 95 13.84 1.03 -7.73
C ASP A 95 13.57 2.51 -8.00
N PRO A 96 12.37 2.88 -8.52
CA PRO A 96 12.09 4.27 -8.84
C PRO A 96 11.99 5.13 -7.59
N GLU A 97 12.46 6.37 -7.68
CA GLU A 97 12.41 7.36 -6.62
C GLU A 97 10.96 7.69 -6.24
N VAL A 98 10.14 7.95 -7.27
CA VAL A 98 8.76 8.38 -7.12
C VAL A 98 7.86 7.56 -8.03
N ARG A 99 6.72 7.12 -7.46
CA ARG A 99 5.61 6.57 -8.23
C ARG A 99 4.33 7.22 -7.75
N ARG A 100 3.81 8.13 -8.57
CA ARG A 100 2.61 8.90 -8.26
C ARG A 100 1.68 8.93 -9.46
N PRO A 101 0.42 8.47 -9.33
CA PRO A 101 -0.55 8.56 -10.41
C PRO A 101 -1.11 9.97 -10.55
N ASP A 102 -1.39 10.38 -11.78
CA ASP A 102 -2.22 11.54 -12.07
C ASP A 102 -3.66 11.04 -12.26
N ILE A 103 -4.54 11.41 -11.36
CA ILE A 103 -5.95 10.98 -11.35
C ILE A 103 -6.91 12.08 -11.81
N THR A 104 -6.41 13.14 -12.44
CA THR A 104 -7.23 14.29 -12.87
C THR A 104 -8.43 13.85 -13.69
N ARG A 105 -8.25 12.94 -14.64
CA ARG A 105 -9.34 12.45 -15.49
C ARG A 105 -10.40 11.70 -14.68
N ALA A 106 -10.00 10.87 -13.72
CA ALA A 106 -10.93 10.17 -12.84
C ALA A 106 -11.74 11.15 -11.99
N GLU A 107 -11.09 12.18 -11.44
CA GLU A 107 -11.79 13.19 -10.66
C GLU A 107 -12.79 14.00 -11.48
N THR A 108 -12.38 14.49 -12.64
CA THR A 108 -13.20 15.38 -13.46
C THR A 108 -14.33 14.65 -14.21
N GLU A 109 -14.06 13.44 -14.71
CA GLU A 109 -15.01 12.72 -15.58
C GLU A 109 -15.80 11.63 -14.87
N LEU A 110 -15.27 11.04 -13.79
CA LEU A 110 -15.95 10.01 -13.00
C LEU A 110 -16.41 10.49 -11.63
N GLY A 111 -15.98 11.68 -11.20
CA GLY A 111 -16.23 12.19 -9.85
C GLY A 111 -15.60 11.29 -8.78
N TRP A 112 -14.52 10.60 -9.12
CA TRP A 112 -13.86 9.63 -8.26
C TRP A 112 -12.54 10.15 -7.72
N LYS A 113 -12.35 9.95 -6.43
CA LYS A 113 -11.05 10.10 -5.75
C LYS A 113 -10.97 9.10 -4.60
N PRO A 114 -9.76 8.70 -4.15
CA PRO A 114 -9.65 7.81 -3.00
C PRO A 114 -10.20 8.48 -1.74
N ALA A 115 -10.94 7.71 -0.94
CA ALA A 115 -11.58 8.19 0.29
C ALA A 115 -10.91 7.65 1.55
N VAL A 116 -10.24 6.50 1.47
CA VAL A 116 -9.60 5.85 2.62
C VAL A 116 -8.18 6.35 2.76
N SER A 117 -7.82 6.87 3.94
CA SER A 117 -6.46 7.29 4.24
C SER A 117 -5.50 6.10 4.29
N LEU A 118 -4.19 6.36 4.16
CA LEU A 118 -3.16 5.34 4.31
C LEU A 118 -3.30 4.63 5.66
N GLU A 119 -3.39 5.38 6.73
CA GLU A 119 -3.47 4.81 8.08
C GLU A 119 -4.70 3.92 8.25
N GLU A 120 -5.86 4.39 7.82
CA GLU A 120 -7.10 3.61 7.89
C GLU A 120 -7.00 2.34 7.05
N GLY A 121 -6.49 2.44 5.82
CA GLY A 121 -6.30 1.29 4.94
C GLY A 121 -5.34 0.26 5.51
N VAL A 122 -4.25 0.70 6.12
CA VAL A 122 -3.28 -0.17 6.81
C VAL A 122 -3.93 -0.85 8.02
N GLN A 123 -4.67 -0.10 8.85
CA GLN A 123 -5.37 -0.66 10.02
C GLN A 123 -6.41 -1.72 9.64
N ARG A 124 -7.06 -1.57 8.51
CA ARG A 124 -8.02 -2.56 7.99
C ARG A 124 -7.34 -3.79 7.40
N THR A 125 -6.13 -3.64 6.89
CA THR A 125 -5.42 -4.70 6.17
C THR A 125 -4.56 -5.59 7.07
N VAL A 126 -3.90 -5.03 8.08
CA VAL A 126 -3.01 -5.76 8.98
C VAL A 126 -3.72 -6.94 9.69
N PRO A 127 -4.96 -6.79 10.20
CA PRO A 127 -5.67 -7.92 10.82
C PRO A 127 -5.86 -9.10 9.87
N TRP A 128 -6.06 -8.84 8.58
CA TRP A 128 -6.14 -9.92 7.58
C TRP A 128 -4.82 -10.69 7.48
N PHE A 129 -3.68 -9.98 7.43
CA PHE A 129 -2.36 -10.61 7.42
C PHE A 129 -2.12 -11.44 8.69
N ARG A 130 -2.56 -10.95 9.84
CA ARG A 130 -2.45 -11.69 11.10
C ARG A 130 -3.17 -13.03 11.02
N ARG A 131 -4.42 -13.02 10.57
CA ARG A 131 -5.20 -14.25 10.39
C ARG A 131 -4.59 -15.18 9.34
N ALA A 132 -4.11 -14.63 8.23
CA ALA A 132 -3.48 -15.42 7.18
C ALA A 132 -2.20 -16.11 7.65
N LEU A 133 -1.37 -15.43 8.45
CA LEU A 133 -0.16 -16.00 9.03
C LEU A 133 -0.48 -17.09 10.06
N GLU A 134 -1.48 -16.88 10.91
CA GLU A 134 -1.95 -17.89 11.88
C GLU A 134 -2.45 -19.14 11.16
N ALA A 135 -3.24 -18.99 10.10
CA ALA A 135 -3.73 -20.10 9.30
C ALA A 135 -2.60 -20.85 8.59
N HIS A 136 -1.54 -20.15 8.17
CA HIS A 136 -0.41 -20.76 7.48
C HIS A 136 0.51 -21.57 8.42
N GLN A 137 0.46 -21.28 9.72
CA GLN A 137 1.23 -21.99 10.77
C GLN A 137 0.50 -23.22 11.31
N ALA A 138 -0.78 -23.33 11.04
CA ALA A 138 -1.61 -24.43 11.54
C ALA A 138 -1.39 -25.74 10.78
#